data_68c9627aae59787b6aa246df316ef0d0
#
_entry.id   68c9627aae59787b6aa246df316ef0d0
#
_cell.length_a   1.000
_cell.length_b   1.000
_cell.length_c   1.000
_cell.angle_alpha   90.00
_cell.angle_beta   90.00
_cell.angle_gamma   90.00
#
_symmetry.space_group_name_H-M   'P 1'
#
loop_
_entity.id
_entity.type
_entity.pdbx_description
1 polymer ?
#
loop_
_entity_poly.entity_id
_entity_poly.type
_entity_poly.pdbx_seq_one_letter_code
_entity_poly.pdbx_strand_id
1 'polypeptide(L)'
;IRTMLKETDGVTFDKARCLNQELTFNYTKAVFQKQNVAFEDSNMKSLGLIDNDGYYTNAALLLSDQCEHSIKCAVYEDSTKLEFKARKEFYGSILKQVDEAYEYINLCNNQNSTFEGLMRVDHYDYPQYAVREALLNAVVHRDYDYSGSILINIFSNRIEFVSIGGLVKGITLHDVMAGVSQPRNTLIANVFYRLKLIESYGTGIQRIMESYQDQMVKPTFNIGPASFVVT
;
A
#
# COMPACT_ATOMS: atom_id res chain seq x y z
N ILE A 1 -25.67 11.37 0.47
CA ILE A 1 -25.73 11.75 -0.95
C ILE A 1 -24.46 11.29 -1.69
N ARG A 2 -23.22 11.62 -1.26
CA ARG A 2 -21.99 11.15 -1.92
C ARG A 2 -21.90 9.62 -2.00
N THR A 3 -22.23 8.90 -0.94
CA THR A 3 -22.23 7.44 -0.89
C THR A 3 -23.26 6.83 -1.85
N MET A 4 -24.44 7.43 -1.93
CA MET A 4 -25.50 6.99 -2.86
C MET A 4 -25.12 7.21 -4.33
N LEU A 5 -24.49 8.35 -4.66
CA LEU A 5 -24.00 8.63 -6.02
C LEU A 5 -22.90 7.63 -6.44
N LYS A 6 -21.99 7.27 -5.53
CA LYS A 6 -20.96 6.24 -5.80
C LYS A 6 -21.56 4.84 -6.06
N GLU A 7 -22.60 4.48 -5.30
CA GLU A 7 -23.28 3.20 -5.50
C GLU A 7 -24.05 3.13 -6.83
N THR A 8 -24.47 4.29 -7.37
CA THR A 8 -25.20 4.38 -8.65
C THR A 8 -24.28 4.54 -9.86
N ASP A 9 -23.22 5.36 -9.76
CA ASP A 9 -22.39 5.72 -10.92
C ASP A 9 -21.11 4.90 -11.04
N GLY A 10 -20.77 4.06 -10.04
CA GLY A 10 -19.60 3.19 -10.06
C GLY A 10 -18.25 3.94 -10.10
N VAL A 11 -18.25 5.25 -9.85
CA VAL A 11 -17.04 6.09 -9.86
C VAL A 11 -16.30 5.92 -8.55
N THR A 12 -15.13 5.27 -8.60
CA THR A 12 -14.22 5.16 -7.46
C THR A 12 -13.47 6.48 -7.22
N PHE A 13 -12.91 6.66 -6.00
CA PHE A 13 -12.18 7.87 -5.63
C PHE A 13 -11.12 8.23 -6.69
N ASP A 14 -10.31 7.25 -7.09
CA ASP A 14 -9.17 7.45 -8.00
C ASP A 14 -9.58 7.89 -9.41
N LYS A 15 -10.79 7.53 -9.87
CA LYS A 15 -11.34 7.93 -11.18
C LYS A 15 -12.02 9.31 -11.18
N ALA A 16 -12.38 9.80 -10.02
CA ALA A 16 -13.03 11.11 -9.93
C ALA A 16 -12.05 12.22 -10.32
N ARG A 17 -12.58 13.30 -10.95
CA ARG A 17 -11.80 14.49 -11.30
C ARG A 17 -11.24 15.13 -10.04
N CYS A 18 -9.94 15.44 -10.06
CA CYS A 18 -9.28 16.16 -8.97
C CYS A 18 -9.71 17.64 -8.97
N LEU A 19 -9.90 18.19 -7.78
CA LEU A 19 -10.20 19.63 -7.63
C LEU A 19 -8.95 20.49 -7.88
N ASN A 20 -7.78 19.99 -7.48
CA ASN A 20 -6.51 20.66 -7.75
C ASN A 20 -5.97 20.23 -9.12
N GLN A 21 -5.80 21.18 -10.02
CA GLN A 21 -5.27 20.95 -11.37
C GLN A 21 -3.81 21.43 -11.51
N GLU A 22 -3.22 21.99 -10.44
CA GLU A 22 -1.81 22.41 -10.41
C GLU A 22 -0.96 21.35 -9.72
N LEU A 23 -0.71 20.23 -10.41
CA LEU A 23 0.02 19.08 -9.87
C LEU A 23 1.44 19.00 -10.43
N THR A 24 2.39 18.63 -9.58
CA THR A 24 3.76 18.30 -9.95
C THR A 24 4.08 16.85 -9.62
N PHE A 25 5.00 16.23 -10.36
CA PHE A 25 5.24 14.80 -10.30
C PHE A 25 6.73 14.46 -10.27
N ASN A 26 7.52 15.21 -9.48
CA ASN A 26 8.97 15.07 -9.48
C ASN A 26 9.42 13.65 -9.11
N TYR A 27 8.91 13.13 -7.99
CA TYR A 27 9.25 11.77 -7.56
C TYR A 27 8.69 10.70 -8.52
N THR A 28 7.44 10.83 -8.90
CA THR A 28 6.78 9.88 -9.81
C THR A 28 7.49 9.80 -11.16
N LYS A 29 7.88 10.92 -11.76
CA LYS A 29 8.66 10.95 -13.01
C LYS A 29 9.98 10.20 -12.85
N ALA A 30 10.69 10.39 -11.74
CA ALA A 30 11.95 9.69 -11.48
C ALA A 30 11.75 8.16 -11.37
N VAL A 31 10.67 7.71 -10.71
CA VAL A 31 10.33 6.29 -10.60
C VAL A 31 10.01 5.69 -11.96
N PHE A 32 9.18 6.37 -12.77
CA PHE A 32 8.84 5.92 -14.12
C PHE A 32 10.09 5.82 -15.01
N GLN A 33 10.95 6.82 -14.97
CA GLN A 33 12.22 6.82 -15.70
C GLN A 33 13.13 5.66 -15.28
N LYS A 34 13.26 5.39 -13.97
CA LYS A 34 14.04 4.26 -13.45
C LYS A 34 13.53 2.90 -13.96
N GLN A 35 12.22 2.80 -14.19
CA GLN A 35 11.58 1.59 -14.72
C GLN A 35 11.52 1.55 -16.26
N ASN A 36 12.13 2.53 -16.95
CA ASN A 36 12.07 2.69 -18.42
C ASN A 36 10.63 2.79 -18.94
N VAL A 37 9.74 3.43 -18.18
CA VAL A 37 8.35 3.70 -18.55
C VAL A 37 8.19 5.20 -18.80
N ALA A 38 7.65 5.58 -19.94
CA ALA A 38 7.41 6.99 -20.26
C ALA A 38 6.30 7.58 -19.37
N PHE A 39 6.44 8.84 -18.97
CA PHE A 39 5.48 9.59 -18.17
C PHE A 39 5.20 10.94 -18.81
N GLU A 40 4.55 10.89 -19.96
CA GLU A 40 4.11 12.05 -20.76
C GLU A 40 2.58 12.10 -20.76
N ASP A 41 1.99 13.17 -21.29
CA ASP A 41 0.53 13.36 -21.29
C ASP A 41 -0.22 12.20 -21.94
N SER A 42 0.32 11.62 -23.02
CA SER A 42 -0.28 10.47 -23.69
C SER A 42 -0.31 9.22 -22.81
N ASN A 43 0.75 9.01 -22.02
CA ASN A 43 0.85 7.91 -21.06
C ASN A 43 -0.06 8.17 -19.86
N MET A 44 -0.11 9.41 -19.36
CA MET A 44 -0.99 9.81 -18.26
C MET A 44 -2.47 9.60 -18.64
N LYS A 45 -2.87 9.94 -19.89
CA LYS A 45 -4.21 9.64 -20.41
C LYS A 45 -4.48 8.13 -20.45
N SER A 46 -3.56 7.35 -20.95
CA SER A 46 -3.71 5.88 -21.04
C SER A 46 -3.80 5.20 -19.68
N LEU A 47 -3.17 5.80 -18.64
CA LEU A 47 -3.24 5.35 -17.24
C LEU A 47 -4.45 5.91 -16.49
N GLY A 48 -5.26 6.76 -17.12
CA GLY A 48 -6.41 7.42 -16.50
C GLY A 48 -6.04 8.49 -15.47
N LEU A 49 -4.81 9.01 -15.49
CA LEU A 49 -4.37 10.12 -14.65
C LEU A 49 -4.89 11.45 -15.18
N ILE A 50 -5.13 11.52 -16.47
CA ILE A 50 -5.81 12.63 -17.17
C ILE A 50 -7.08 12.06 -17.78
N ASP A 51 -8.23 12.70 -17.52
CA ASP A 51 -9.51 12.29 -18.09
C ASP A 51 -9.67 12.70 -19.56
N ASN A 52 -10.80 12.34 -20.19
CA ASN A 52 -11.06 12.64 -21.59
C ASN A 52 -11.18 14.15 -21.88
N ASP A 53 -11.52 14.94 -20.90
CA ASP A 53 -11.64 16.40 -20.99
C ASP A 53 -10.30 17.12 -20.74
N GLY A 54 -9.23 16.37 -20.40
CA GLY A 54 -7.88 16.88 -20.18
C GLY A 54 -7.60 17.30 -18.73
N TYR A 55 -8.46 16.93 -17.77
CA TYR A 55 -8.28 17.24 -16.36
C TYR A 55 -7.63 16.08 -15.59
N TYR A 56 -6.84 16.42 -14.58
CA TYR A 56 -6.29 15.42 -13.66
C TYR A 56 -7.38 14.72 -12.85
N THR A 57 -7.23 13.43 -12.69
CA THR A 57 -8.04 12.60 -11.78
C THR A 57 -7.42 12.57 -10.38
N ASN A 58 -8.16 12.07 -9.38
CA ASN A 58 -7.59 11.86 -8.04
C ASN A 58 -6.46 10.80 -8.03
N ALA A 59 -6.40 9.88 -9.00
CA ALA A 59 -5.22 9.02 -9.16
C ALA A 59 -3.96 9.85 -9.45
N ALA A 60 -4.06 10.90 -10.27
CA ALA A 60 -2.95 11.83 -10.49
C ALA A 60 -2.58 12.57 -9.20
N LEU A 61 -3.56 13.04 -8.41
CA LEU A 61 -3.30 13.68 -7.11
C LEU A 61 -2.53 12.74 -6.17
N LEU A 62 -2.91 11.47 -6.07
CA LEU A 62 -2.23 10.48 -5.23
C LEU A 62 -0.76 10.25 -5.65
N LEU A 63 -0.47 10.38 -6.94
CA LEU A 63 0.88 10.24 -7.50
C LEU A 63 1.66 11.56 -7.52
N SER A 64 1.04 12.69 -7.20
CA SER A 64 1.66 14.01 -7.24
C SER A 64 2.45 14.32 -5.95
N ASP A 65 3.29 15.34 -6.03
CA ASP A 65 4.00 15.88 -4.86
C ASP A 65 3.03 16.59 -3.88
N GLN A 66 1.80 16.92 -4.33
CA GLN A 66 0.74 17.56 -3.56
C GLN A 66 -0.22 16.57 -2.86
N CYS A 67 0.08 15.26 -2.88
CA CYS A 67 -0.74 14.28 -2.20
C CYS A 67 -0.81 14.57 -0.68
N GLU A 68 -2.02 14.76 -0.16
CA GLU A 68 -2.27 15.07 1.27
C GLU A 68 -2.41 13.79 2.13
N HIS A 69 -2.63 12.64 1.51
CA HIS A 69 -2.68 11.38 2.23
C HIS A 69 -1.26 10.96 2.67
N SER A 70 -1.16 10.31 3.82
CA SER A 70 0.13 9.94 4.38
C SER A 70 0.17 8.51 4.90
N ILE A 71 1.39 7.99 5.08
CA ILE A 71 1.68 6.77 5.82
C ILE A 71 2.39 7.18 7.12
N LYS A 72 1.93 6.64 8.26
CA LYS A 72 2.53 6.86 9.57
C LYS A 72 3.11 5.57 10.10
N CYS A 73 4.39 5.59 10.44
CA CYS A 73 5.06 4.49 11.13
C CYS A 73 5.30 4.88 12.59
N ALA A 74 4.88 4.01 13.50
CA ALA A 74 5.12 4.13 14.93
C ALA A 74 5.87 2.89 15.42
N VAL A 75 7.01 3.09 16.07
CA VAL A 75 7.75 2.05 16.79
C VAL A 75 7.46 2.19 18.27
N TYR A 76 7.03 1.13 18.90
CA TYR A 76 6.69 1.07 20.33
C TYR A 76 7.79 0.38 21.12
N GLU A 77 7.93 0.75 22.41
CA GLU A 77 8.93 0.12 23.30
C GLU A 77 8.61 -1.35 23.58
N ASP A 78 7.33 -1.66 23.70
CA ASP A 78 6.85 -2.99 24.06
C ASP A 78 5.74 -3.50 23.14
N SER A 79 4.91 -4.40 23.62
CA SER A 79 3.75 -4.97 22.90
C SER A 79 2.48 -4.11 22.98
N THR A 80 2.54 -2.95 23.66
CA THR A 80 1.39 -2.03 23.83
C THR A 80 1.56 -0.75 23.03
N LYS A 81 0.48 0.04 22.91
CA LYS A 81 0.52 1.36 22.22
C LYS A 81 0.75 2.52 23.20
N LEU A 82 1.34 2.27 24.37
CA LEU A 82 1.45 3.29 25.39
C LEU A 82 2.67 4.19 25.21
N GLU A 83 3.83 3.62 24.87
CA GLU A 83 5.09 4.34 24.78
C GLU A 83 5.72 4.21 23.39
N PHE A 84 6.00 5.37 22.78
CA PHE A 84 6.66 5.44 21.47
C PHE A 84 8.17 5.49 21.64
N LYS A 85 8.87 4.59 20.97
CA LYS A 85 10.31 4.67 20.76
C LYS A 85 10.69 5.61 19.61
N ALA A 86 9.93 5.55 18.52
CA ALA A 86 10.11 6.40 17.35
C ALA A 86 8.79 6.58 16.59
N ARG A 87 8.70 7.69 15.86
CA ARG A 87 7.57 7.98 14.96
C ARG A 87 8.08 8.64 13.70
N LYS A 88 7.53 8.27 12.56
CA LYS A 88 7.82 8.91 11.27
C LYS A 88 6.56 8.97 10.43
N GLU A 89 6.39 10.06 9.71
CA GLU A 89 5.29 10.26 8.77
C GLU A 89 5.84 10.56 7.39
N PHE A 90 5.25 9.97 6.35
CA PHE A 90 5.69 10.05 4.97
C PHE A 90 4.64 10.77 4.15
N TYR A 91 5.06 11.75 3.34
CA TYR A 91 4.21 12.66 2.57
C TYR A 91 4.61 12.72 1.10
N GLY A 92 3.76 13.37 0.29
CA GLY A 92 3.91 13.52 -1.15
C GLY A 92 3.42 12.30 -1.90
N SER A 93 3.91 12.07 -3.10
CA SER A 93 3.49 10.93 -3.94
C SER A 93 3.42 9.61 -3.16
N ILE A 94 2.35 8.84 -3.35
CA ILE A 94 2.21 7.52 -2.71
C ILE A 94 3.36 6.57 -3.08
N LEU A 95 4.00 6.74 -4.25
CA LEU A 95 5.20 5.98 -4.62
C LEU A 95 6.38 6.32 -3.70
N LYS A 96 6.58 7.62 -3.41
CA LYS A 96 7.59 8.08 -2.45
C LYS A 96 7.31 7.54 -1.06
N GLN A 97 6.05 7.64 -0.62
CA GLN A 97 5.63 7.16 0.70
C GLN A 97 5.89 5.65 0.88
N VAL A 98 5.60 4.85 -0.16
CA VAL A 98 5.84 3.40 -0.14
C VAL A 98 7.34 3.10 -0.03
N ASP A 99 8.16 3.73 -0.86
CA ASP A 99 9.61 3.51 -0.86
C ASP A 99 10.22 3.89 0.50
N GLU A 100 9.92 5.10 1.00
CA GLU A 100 10.45 5.60 2.28
C GLU A 100 9.92 4.78 3.49
N ALA A 101 8.65 4.36 3.47
CA ALA A 101 8.09 3.53 4.52
C ALA A 101 8.71 2.13 4.52
N TYR A 102 8.89 1.52 3.34
CA TYR A 102 9.53 0.22 3.21
C TYR A 102 10.97 0.22 3.72
N GLU A 103 11.75 1.25 3.35
CA GLU A 103 13.10 1.43 3.88
C GLU A 103 13.11 1.57 5.40
N TYR A 104 12.21 2.40 5.94
CA TYR A 104 12.10 2.61 7.39
C TYR A 104 11.71 1.35 8.15
N ILE A 105 10.75 0.57 7.63
CA ILE A 105 10.34 -0.71 8.24
C ILE A 105 11.52 -1.69 8.24
N ASN A 106 12.27 -1.77 7.14
CA ASN A 106 13.43 -2.67 7.06
C ASN A 106 14.57 -2.26 8.01
N LEU A 107 14.75 -0.97 8.30
CA LEU A 107 15.67 -0.51 9.33
C LEU A 107 15.25 -0.95 10.74
N CYS A 108 13.94 -1.10 10.98
CA CYS A 108 13.38 -1.57 12.25
C CYS A 108 13.24 -3.10 12.31
N ASN A 109 13.40 -3.79 11.20
CA ASN A 109 13.30 -5.26 11.08
C ASN A 109 14.67 -5.88 11.41
N ASN A 110 14.79 -6.47 12.61
CA ASN A 110 16.07 -7.00 13.05
C ASN A 110 16.54 -8.14 12.14
N GLN A 111 17.83 -8.11 11.85
CA GLN A 111 18.50 -9.16 11.11
C GLN A 111 19.27 -10.04 12.11
N ASN A 112 18.94 -11.31 12.14
CA ASN A 112 19.65 -12.33 12.88
C ASN A 112 20.39 -13.24 11.91
N SER A 113 21.55 -13.77 12.31
CA SER A 113 22.36 -14.64 11.46
C SER A 113 22.57 -15.99 12.15
N THR A 114 22.33 -17.04 11.40
CA THR A 114 22.68 -18.41 11.81
C THR A 114 23.75 -18.98 10.87
N PHE A 115 24.37 -20.10 11.25
CA PHE A 115 25.34 -20.79 10.41
C PHE A 115 24.82 -22.18 10.08
N GLU A 116 24.77 -22.48 8.79
CA GLU A 116 24.51 -23.82 8.27
C GLU A 116 25.83 -24.39 7.70
N GLY A 117 26.50 -25.19 8.49
CA GLY A 117 27.87 -25.59 8.22
C GLY A 117 28.82 -24.38 8.23
N LEU A 118 29.46 -24.07 7.10
CA LEU A 118 30.35 -22.91 6.95
C LEU A 118 29.64 -21.67 6.37
N MET A 119 28.37 -21.81 5.97
CA MET A 119 27.61 -20.73 5.33
C MET A 119 26.82 -19.95 6.37
N ARG A 120 26.94 -18.62 6.32
CA ARG A 120 26.09 -17.72 7.08
C ARG A 120 24.73 -17.60 6.37
N VAL A 121 23.66 -17.77 7.13
CA VAL A 121 22.28 -17.57 6.67
C VAL A 121 21.67 -16.44 7.50
N ASP A 122 21.23 -15.40 6.81
CA ASP A 122 20.63 -14.22 7.42
C ASP A 122 19.10 -14.37 7.43
N HIS A 123 18.50 -14.15 8.60
CA HIS A 123 17.07 -14.20 8.83
C HIS A 123 16.60 -12.85 9.35
N TYR A 124 15.43 -12.40 8.89
CA TYR A 124 14.75 -11.22 9.43
C TYR A 124 13.62 -11.64 10.34
N ASP A 125 13.31 -10.83 11.37
CA ASP A 125 12.18 -11.06 12.25
C ASP A 125 10.87 -11.17 11.46
N TYR A 126 10.74 -10.33 10.42
CA TYR A 126 9.63 -10.37 9.45
C TYR A 126 10.17 -10.59 8.05
N PRO A 127 9.67 -11.60 7.30
CA PRO A 127 10.06 -11.81 5.91
C PRO A 127 9.84 -10.56 5.07
N GLN A 128 10.89 -10.05 4.44
CA GLN A 128 10.85 -8.80 3.69
C GLN A 128 9.79 -8.80 2.58
N TYR A 129 9.55 -9.97 1.99
CA TYR A 129 8.52 -10.12 0.98
C TYR A 129 7.11 -9.89 1.56
N ALA A 130 6.82 -10.47 2.74
CA ALA A 130 5.54 -10.26 3.42
C ALA A 130 5.32 -8.80 3.83
N VAL A 131 6.35 -8.14 4.36
CA VAL A 131 6.34 -6.70 4.69
C VAL A 131 6.01 -5.87 3.45
N ARG A 132 6.70 -6.14 2.33
CA ARG A 132 6.48 -5.45 1.06
C ARG A 132 5.04 -5.62 0.57
N GLU A 133 4.54 -6.83 0.58
CA GLU A 133 3.21 -7.16 0.07
C GLU A 133 2.11 -6.53 0.95
N ALA A 134 2.26 -6.60 2.28
CA ALA A 134 1.33 -5.97 3.22
C ALA A 134 1.27 -4.44 3.03
N LEU A 135 2.43 -3.79 2.83
CA LEU A 135 2.51 -2.36 2.59
C LEU A 135 1.83 -1.96 1.27
N LEU A 136 2.13 -2.65 0.17
CA LEU A 136 1.54 -2.38 -1.14
C LEU A 136 0.02 -2.58 -1.13
N ASN A 137 -0.44 -3.66 -0.51
CA ASN A 137 -1.87 -3.92 -0.35
C ASN A 137 -2.56 -2.83 0.48
N ALA A 138 -1.92 -2.37 1.57
CA ALA A 138 -2.46 -1.28 2.39
C ALA A 138 -2.68 0.00 1.60
N VAL A 139 -1.81 0.30 0.61
CA VAL A 139 -1.91 1.49 -0.25
C VAL A 139 -2.93 1.30 -1.36
N VAL A 140 -2.87 0.19 -2.10
CA VAL A 140 -3.72 -0.04 -3.28
C VAL A 140 -5.20 -0.22 -2.89
N HIS A 141 -5.46 -0.86 -1.76
CA HIS A 141 -6.83 -1.16 -1.31
C HIS A 141 -7.40 -0.14 -0.31
N ARG A 142 -6.62 0.90 0.09
CA ARG A 142 -7.11 1.96 0.98
C ARG A 142 -8.33 2.65 0.41
N ASP A 143 -9.26 3.01 1.29
CA ASP A 143 -10.35 3.93 0.97
C ASP A 143 -9.87 5.38 1.13
N TYR A 144 -9.58 6.03 -0.01
CA TYR A 144 -9.06 7.40 -0.07
C TYR A 144 -10.14 8.48 0.11
N ASP A 145 -11.41 8.10 0.28
CA ASP A 145 -12.45 9.04 0.69
C ASP A 145 -12.31 9.50 2.15
N TYR A 146 -11.56 8.73 2.94
CA TYR A 146 -11.22 9.09 4.32
C TYR A 146 -9.85 9.77 4.38
N SER A 147 -9.78 10.85 5.16
CA SER A 147 -8.55 11.63 5.33
C SER A 147 -7.51 11.01 6.28
N GLY A 148 -7.86 9.97 7.07
CA GLY A 148 -6.93 9.31 7.99
C GLY A 148 -5.76 8.65 7.28
N SER A 149 -4.62 8.47 7.95
CA SER A 149 -3.41 7.88 7.39
C SER A 149 -3.45 6.34 7.41
N ILE A 150 -2.67 5.68 6.57
CA ILE A 150 -2.27 4.29 6.78
C ILE A 150 -1.36 4.26 8.02
N LEU A 151 -1.60 3.33 8.94
CA LEU A 151 -0.78 3.19 10.15
C LEU A 151 0.03 1.90 10.07
N ILE A 152 1.32 2.01 10.33
CA ILE A 152 2.23 0.88 10.49
C ILE A 152 2.75 0.93 11.91
N ASN A 153 2.35 -0.05 12.72
CA ASN A 153 2.72 -0.14 14.12
C ASN A 153 3.73 -1.27 14.29
N ILE A 154 4.92 -0.95 14.74
CA ILE A 154 6.01 -1.89 14.98
C ILE A 154 6.17 -2.04 16.50
N PHE A 155 5.88 -3.23 17.00
CA PHE A 155 5.99 -3.59 18.41
C PHE A 155 7.20 -4.51 18.62
N SER A 156 7.51 -4.79 19.87
CA SER A 156 8.58 -5.72 20.21
C SER A 156 8.33 -7.17 19.73
N ASN A 157 7.08 -7.54 19.48
CA ASN A 157 6.67 -8.92 19.14
C ASN A 157 5.82 -9.06 17.88
N ARG A 158 5.47 -7.99 17.19
CA ARG A 158 4.67 -8.00 15.96
C ARG A 158 4.76 -6.70 15.21
N ILE A 159 4.33 -6.74 13.95
CA ILE A 159 4.07 -5.56 13.10
C ILE A 159 2.61 -5.57 12.65
N GLU A 160 1.95 -4.41 12.68
CA GLU A 160 0.57 -4.24 12.21
C GLU A 160 0.53 -3.23 11.06
N PHE A 161 -0.06 -3.63 9.92
CA PHE A 161 -0.39 -2.74 8.81
C PHE A 161 -1.89 -2.46 8.87
N VAL A 162 -2.28 -1.22 9.18
CA VAL A 162 -3.67 -0.81 9.33
C VAL A 162 -4.05 0.11 8.18
N SER A 163 -4.87 -0.38 7.27
CA SER A 163 -5.43 0.40 6.17
C SER A 163 -6.89 0.76 6.44
N ILE A 164 -7.29 1.98 6.06
CA ILE A 164 -8.67 2.43 6.13
C ILE A 164 -9.46 1.85 4.95
N GLY A 165 -10.65 1.33 5.24
CA GLY A 165 -11.52 0.65 4.30
C GLY A 165 -11.54 -0.86 4.54
N GLY A 166 -12.74 -1.42 4.68
CA GLY A 166 -12.96 -2.87 4.71
C GLY A 166 -12.82 -3.48 3.32
N LEU A 167 -13.30 -4.69 3.12
CA LEU A 167 -13.36 -5.29 1.79
C LEU A 167 -14.35 -4.56 0.88
N VAL A 168 -14.13 -4.63 -0.42
CA VAL A 168 -15.10 -4.15 -1.41
C VAL A 168 -16.41 -4.92 -1.25
N LYS A 169 -17.55 -4.24 -1.43
CA LYS A 169 -18.88 -4.84 -1.26
C LYS A 169 -19.02 -6.12 -2.07
N GLY A 170 -19.49 -7.18 -1.41
CA GLY A 170 -19.69 -8.50 -2.02
C GLY A 170 -18.44 -9.42 -1.95
N ILE A 171 -17.29 -8.92 -1.57
CA ILE A 171 -16.07 -9.72 -1.37
C ILE A 171 -15.94 -10.10 0.11
N THR A 172 -15.64 -11.35 0.38
CA THR A 172 -15.38 -11.88 1.73
C THR A 172 -13.90 -12.20 1.93
N LEU A 173 -13.46 -12.38 3.18
CA LEU A 173 -12.10 -12.85 3.44
C LEU A 173 -11.83 -14.21 2.79
N HIS A 174 -12.85 -15.08 2.75
CA HIS A 174 -12.73 -16.38 2.10
C HIS A 174 -12.42 -16.24 0.60
N ASP A 175 -13.09 -15.31 -0.09
CA ASP A 175 -12.83 -15.04 -1.52
C ASP A 175 -11.40 -14.53 -1.72
N VAL A 176 -10.95 -13.61 -0.86
CA VAL A 176 -9.58 -13.08 -0.91
C VAL A 176 -8.55 -14.19 -0.66
N MET A 177 -8.78 -15.06 0.31
CA MET A 177 -7.93 -16.23 0.56
C MET A 177 -7.94 -17.24 -0.59
N ALA A 178 -9.03 -17.30 -1.35
CA ALA A 178 -9.13 -18.11 -2.57
C ALA A 178 -8.47 -17.45 -3.80
N GLY A 179 -7.91 -16.23 -3.67
CA GLY A 179 -7.21 -15.52 -4.73
C GLY A 179 -8.08 -14.52 -5.52
N VAL A 180 -9.32 -14.25 -5.08
CA VAL A 180 -10.13 -13.18 -5.69
C VAL A 180 -9.49 -11.84 -5.38
N SER A 181 -9.13 -11.07 -6.42
CA SER A 181 -8.54 -9.75 -6.30
C SER A 181 -9.42 -8.70 -6.96
N GLN A 182 -9.93 -7.78 -6.16
CA GLN A 182 -10.70 -6.64 -6.63
C GLN A 182 -10.13 -5.36 -6.00
N PRO A 183 -9.26 -4.64 -6.72
CA PRO A 183 -8.70 -3.41 -6.17
C PRO A 183 -9.77 -2.33 -6.04
N ARG A 184 -9.75 -1.62 -4.91
CA ARG A 184 -10.63 -0.46 -4.68
C ARG A 184 -10.24 0.70 -5.61
N ASN A 185 -8.94 0.90 -5.82
CA ASN A 185 -8.38 1.97 -6.64
C ASN A 185 -7.76 1.37 -7.90
N THR A 186 -8.59 1.19 -8.92
CA THR A 186 -8.20 0.47 -10.15
C THR A 186 -7.12 1.20 -10.95
N LEU A 187 -7.15 2.55 -10.98
CA LEU A 187 -6.12 3.32 -11.71
C LEU A 187 -4.77 3.25 -10.98
N ILE A 188 -4.78 3.33 -9.65
CA ILE A 188 -3.56 3.16 -8.84
C ILE A 188 -3.00 1.74 -8.99
N ALA A 189 -3.85 0.72 -8.95
CA ALA A 189 -3.43 -0.66 -9.19
C ALA A 189 -2.78 -0.82 -10.57
N ASN A 190 -3.34 -0.21 -11.63
CA ASN A 190 -2.77 -0.24 -12.97
C ASN A 190 -1.40 0.44 -13.04
N VAL A 191 -1.21 1.58 -12.35
CA VAL A 191 0.11 2.25 -12.27
C VAL A 191 1.13 1.36 -11.56
N PHE A 192 0.77 0.79 -10.40
CA PHE A 192 1.65 -0.09 -9.65
C PHE A 192 2.01 -1.36 -10.45
N TYR A 193 1.06 -1.93 -11.17
CA TYR A 193 1.31 -3.04 -12.10
C TYR A 193 2.27 -2.64 -13.22
N ARG A 194 2.05 -1.48 -13.85
CA ARG A 194 2.91 -0.96 -14.92
C ARG A 194 4.35 -0.74 -14.45
N LEU A 195 4.52 -0.31 -13.22
CA LEU A 195 5.81 -0.13 -12.56
C LEU A 195 6.38 -1.45 -12.00
N LYS A 196 5.72 -2.60 -12.19
CA LYS A 196 6.11 -3.91 -11.68
C LYS A 196 6.20 -3.96 -10.14
N LEU A 197 5.43 -3.12 -9.47
CA LEU A 197 5.33 -3.11 -8.00
C LEU A 197 4.34 -4.16 -7.49
N ILE A 198 3.30 -4.48 -8.25
CA ILE A 198 2.33 -5.53 -7.90
C ILE A 198 2.10 -6.47 -9.08
N GLU A 199 1.54 -7.64 -8.80
CA GLU A 199 1.00 -8.56 -9.79
C GLU A 199 -0.54 -8.51 -9.77
N SER A 200 -1.18 -8.92 -10.88
CA SER A 200 -2.65 -8.83 -11.02
C SER A 200 -3.36 -10.18 -10.85
N TYR A 201 -2.73 -11.15 -10.20
CA TYR A 201 -3.24 -12.53 -10.10
C TYR A 201 -3.86 -12.89 -8.75
N GLY A 202 -4.03 -11.93 -7.83
CA GLY A 202 -4.62 -12.17 -6.51
C GLY A 202 -3.77 -13.04 -5.56
N THR A 203 -2.49 -13.19 -5.85
CA THR A 203 -1.58 -14.06 -5.09
C THR A 203 -0.95 -13.40 -3.86
N GLY A 204 -1.20 -12.11 -3.61
CA GLY A 204 -0.49 -11.33 -2.58
C GLY A 204 -0.65 -11.92 -1.18
N ILE A 205 -1.88 -12.20 -0.73
CA ILE A 205 -2.13 -12.79 0.59
C ILE A 205 -1.58 -14.21 0.69
N GLN A 206 -1.72 -15.02 -0.38
CA GLN A 206 -1.15 -16.37 -0.39
C GLN A 206 0.36 -16.33 -0.20
N ARG A 207 1.06 -15.42 -0.88
CA ARG A 207 2.51 -15.24 -0.76
C ARG A 207 2.95 -14.75 0.62
N ILE A 208 2.14 -13.87 1.26
CA ILE A 208 2.36 -13.52 2.67
C ILE A 208 2.33 -14.80 3.52
N MET A 209 1.31 -15.63 3.37
CA MET A 209 1.17 -16.89 4.13
C MET A 209 2.32 -17.88 3.84
N GLU A 210 2.71 -18.02 2.57
CA GLU A 210 3.83 -18.86 2.14
C GLU A 210 5.16 -18.41 2.75
N SER A 211 5.40 -17.08 2.87
CA SER A 211 6.60 -16.51 3.49
C SER A 211 6.77 -16.93 4.96
N TYR A 212 5.70 -17.37 5.59
CA TYR A 212 5.69 -17.84 6.98
C TYR A 212 5.45 -19.35 7.09
N GLN A 213 5.59 -20.12 5.99
CA GLN A 213 5.26 -21.55 5.98
C GLN A 213 5.96 -22.32 7.09
N ASP A 214 7.24 -22.02 7.34
CA ASP A 214 8.08 -22.70 8.33
C ASP A 214 8.11 -21.99 9.69
N GLN A 215 7.38 -20.87 9.85
CA GLN A 215 7.30 -20.13 11.11
C GLN A 215 6.19 -20.68 12.02
N MET A 216 6.42 -20.69 13.34
CA MET A 216 5.42 -21.12 14.33
C MET A 216 4.23 -20.16 14.38
N VAL A 217 4.48 -18.85 14.25
CA VAL A 217 3.46 -17.80 14.24
C VAL A 217 3.14 -17.44 12.79
N LYS A 218 1.87 -17.39 12.47
CA LYS A 218 1.36 -17.06 11.13
C LYS A 218 0.77 -15.66 11.09
N PRO A 219 0.79 -15.00 9.92
CA PRO A 219 0.09 -13.74 9.72
C PRO A 219 -1.41 -13.89 9.97
N THR A 220 -2.01 -12.86 10.54
CA THR A 220 -3.45 -12.77 10.74
C THR A 220 -4.04 -11.58 9.99
N PHE A 221 -5.28 -11.72 9.54
CA PHE A 221 -6.04 -10.71 8.81
C PHE A 221 -7.31 -10.38 9.58
N ASN A 222 -7.40 -9.16 10.08
CA ASN A 222 -8.58 -8.68 10.79
C ASN A 222 -9.29 -7.61 9.94
N ILE A 223 -10.55 -7.88 9.60
CA ILE A 223 -11.32 -7.06 8.68
C ILE A 223 -12.52 -6.51 9.41
N GLY A 224 -12.56 -5.20 9.54
CA GLY A 224 -13.70 -4.43 10.02
C GLY A 224 -14.49 -3.79 8.88
N PRO A 225 -15.62 -3.14 9.18
CA PRO A 225 -16.38 -2.39 8.18
C PRO A 225 -15.61 -1.27 7.50
N ALA A 226 -14.66 -0.66 8.23
CA ALA A 226 -13.88 0.49 7.79
C ALA A 226 -12.37 0.30 7.98
N SER A 227 -11.90 -0.93 8.16
CA SER A 227 -10.47 -1.22 8.35
C SER A 227 -10.09 -2.59 7.81
N PHE A 228 -8.84 -2.70 7.36
CA PHE A 228 -8.18 -3.95 7.04
C PHE A 228 -6.83 -3.95 7.76
N VAL A 229 -6.60 -4.94 8.60
CA VAL A 229 -5.40 -5.05 9.42
C VAL A 229 -4.69 -6.36 9.11
N VAL A 230 -3.40 -6.26 8.76
CA VAL A 230 -2.48 -7.40 8.64
C VAL A 230 -1.53 -7.35 9.83
N THR A 231 -1.41 -8.44 10.54
CA THR A 231 -0.52 -8.56 11.69
C THR A 231 0.38 -9.77 11.51
#